data_5df2a58cd257da867e0ad443f7db9b55
#
_entry.id   5df2a58cd257da867e0ad443f7db9b55
#
_cell.length_a   1.000
_cell.length_b   1.000
_cell.length_c   1.000
_cell.angle_alpha   90.00
_cell.angle_beta   90.00
_cell.angle_gamma   90.00
#
_symmetry.space_group_name_H-M   'P 1'
#
loop_
_entity.id
_entity.type
_entity.pdbx_description
1 polymer ?
#
loop_
_entity_poly.entity_id
_entity_poly.type
_entity_poly.pdbx_seq_one_letter_code
_entity_poly.pdbx_strand_id
1 'polypeptide(L)'
;MENLRKVKFTLEGQVDLGFLDYDNDEEREKITKEREGLFHAWGKEILPDNDRSIEQEVGIVEEVETGRIYHVIPKRIVFVE
;
A
#
# COMPACT_ATOMS: atom_id res chain seq x y z
N MET A 1 -18.19 -9.98 14.89
CA MET A 1 -17.10 -9.00 14.78
C MET A 1 -15.93 -9.64 14.03
N GLU A 2 -15.53 -9.01 12.97
CA GLU A 2 -14.44 -9.54 12.19
C GLU A 2 -13.10 -9.11 12.78
N ASN A 3 -12.20 -10.09 12.88
CA ASN A 3 -10.83 -9.80 13.31
C ASN A 3 -9.97 -9.60 12.09
N LEU A 4 -9.60 -8.35 11.85
CA LEU A 4 -8.71 -8.02 10.75
C LEU A 4 -7.29 -8.47 11.10
N ARG A 5 -6.59 -9.01 10.11
CA ARG A 5 -5.22 -9.49 10.31
C ARG A 5 -4.26 -8.31 10.37
N LYS A 6 -3.28 -8.41 11.24
CA LYS A 6 -2.23 -7.41 11.32
C LYS A 6 -1.20 -7.63 10.24
N VAL A 7 -0.80 -6.55 9.60
CA VAL A 7 0.21 -6.60 8.54
C VAL A 7 1.20 -5.46 8.75
N LYS A 8 2.34 -5.59 8.09
CA LYS A 8 3.30 -4.52 7.95
C LYS A 8 3.42 -4.18 6.47
N PHE A 9 3.55 -2.92 6.17
CA PHE A 9 3.63 -2.44 4.81
C PHE A 9 4.42 -1.15 4.73
N THR A 10 4.79 -0.76 3.51
CA THR A 10 5.46 0.52 3.27
C THR A 10 4.68 1.28 2.22
N LEU A 11 4.81 2.59 2.21
CA LEU A 11 4.12 3.41 1.21
C LEU A 11 4.70 3.22 -0.19
N GLU A 12 5.91 2.71 -0.31
CA GLU A 12 6.46 2.39 -1.63
C GLU A 12 5.71 1.27 -2.32
N GLY A 13 4.88 0.52 -1.58
CA GLY A 13 4.01 -0.48 -2.16
C GLY A 13 2.69 0.07 -2.68
N GLN A 14 2.44 1.34 -2.48
CA GLN A 14 1.23 1.98 -2.95
C GLN A 14 1.24 2.11 -4.47
N VAL A 15 0.11 1.84 -5.11
CA VAL A 15 0.09 1.81 -6.58
C VAL A 15 0.14 3.19 -7.23
N ASP A 16 -0.12 4.22 -6.48
CA ASP A 16 -0.15 5.60 -6.99
C ASP A 16 1.01 6.42 -6.45
N LEU A 17 2.23 6.06 -6.86
CA LEU A 17 3.45 6.70 -6.38
C LEU A 17 4.03 7.74 -7.35
N GLY A 18 3.38 7.98 -8.48
CA GLY A 18 3.96 8.78 -9.54
C GLY A 18 4.32 10.21 -9.15
N PHE A 19 3.73 10.74 -8.10
CA PHE A 19 3.98 12.10 -7.66
C PHE A 19 4.98 12.22 -6.50
N LEU A 20 5.50 11.10 -6.01
CA LEU A 20 6.43 11.12 -4.90
C LEU A 20 7.85 11.40 -5.37
N ASP A 21 8.55 12.23 -4.62
CA ASP A 21 9.90 12.66 -4.95
C ASP A 21 10.93 11.80 -4.21
N TYR A 22 11.50 10.84 -4.92
CA TYR A 22 12.50 9.95 -4.34
C TYR A 22 13.86 10.62 -4.11
N ASP A 23 14.08 11.79 -4.72
CA ASP A 23 15.32 12.53 -4.52
C ASP A 23 15.33 13.31 -3.20
N ASN A 24 14.18 13.41 -2.56
CA ASN A 24 14.04 14.08 -1.27
C ASN A 24 14.20 13.05 -0.15
N ASP A 25 15.21 13.21 0.69
CA ASP A 25 15.51 12.28 1.76
C ASP A 25 14.36 12.12 2.75
N GLU A 26 13.66 13.20 3.08
CA GLU A 26 12.53 13.14 3.99
C GLU A 26 11.38 12.34 3.41
N GLU A 27 11.10 12.55 2.12
CA GLU A 27 10.04 11.80 1.43
C GLU A 27 10.41 10.33 1.33
N ARG A 28 11.68 10.05 1.04
CA ARG A 28 12.15 8.67 0.96
C ARG A 28 11.97 7.93 2.28
N GLU A 29 12.30 8.58 3.38
CA GLU A 29 12.12 7.98 4.70
C GLU A 29 10.65 7.67 4.98
N LYS A 30 9.76 8.58 4.63
CA LYS A 30 8.33 8.35 4.81
C LYS A 30 7.84 7.19 3.97
N ILE A 31 8.33 7.07 2.75
CA ILE A 31 7.91 6.03 1.81
C ILE A 31 8.41 4.66 2.23
N THR A 32 9.66 4.59 2.71
CA THR A 32 10.29 3.31 3.03
C THR A 32 10.07 2.86 4.46
N LYS A 33 9.53 3.73 5.30
CA LYS A 33 9.27 3.40 6.69
C LYS A 33 8.22 2.28 6.78
N GLU A 34 8.56 1.24 7.55
CA GLU A 34 7.62 0.16 7.79
C GLU A 34 6.49 0.64 8.70
N ARG A 35 5.26 0.35 8.30
CA ARG A 35 4.07 0.78 9.03
C ARG A 35 3.22 -0.41 9.39
N GLU A 36 2.49 -0.28 10.49
CA GLU A 36 1.55 -1.30 10.91
C GLU A 36 0.18 -1.00 10.32
N GLY A 37 -0.48 -2.05 9.86
CA GLY A 37 -1.80 -1.91 9.28
C GLY A 37 -2.69 -3.07 9.59
N LEU A 38 -3.96 -2.91 9.24
CA LEU A 38 -4.97 -3.97 9.33
C LEU A 38 -5.41 -4.31 7.92
N PHE A 39 -5.30 -5.58 7.59
CA PHE A 39 -5.66 -6.05 6.25
C PHE A 39 -7.16 -6.26 6.16
N HIS A 40 -7.80 -5.58 5.22
CA HIS A 40 -9.25 -5.69 5.01
C HIS A 40 -9.61 -6.73 3.97
N ALA A 41 -9.04 -6.61 2.78
CA ALA A 41 -9.41 -7.50 1.67
C ALA A 41 -8.44 -7.34 0.51
N TRP A 42 -8.43 -8.31 -0.38
CA TRP A 42 -7.74 -8.18 -1.66
C TRP A 42 -8.66 -7.44 -2.64
N GLY A 43 -8.08 -6.65 -3.50
CA GLY A 43 -8.81 -5.91 -4.51
C GLY A 43 -7.98 -5.75 -5.76
N LYS A 44 -8.46 -4.95 -6.68
CA LYS A 44 -7.75 -4.65 -7.92
C LYS A 44 -7.82 -3.18 -8.23
N GLU A 45 -6.71 -2.64 -8.72
CA GLU A 45 -6.66 -1.29 -9.25
C GLU A 45 -6.47 -1.38 -10.76
N ILE A 46 -7.12 -0.49 -11.48
CA ILE A 46 -6.95 -0.40 -12.91
C ILE A 46 -6.04 0.78 -13.20
N LEU A 47 -4.88 0.49 -13.76
CA LEU A 47 -3.88 1.51 -14.05
C LEU A 47 -3.84 1.77 -15.55
N PRO A 48 -3.93 3.03 -15.98
CA PRO A 48 -3.80 3.36 -17.40
C PRO A 48 -2.34 3.18 -17.84
N ASP A 49 -2.15 2.55 -18.97
CA ASP A 49 -0.82 2.35 -19.54
C ASP A 49 -0.91 2.48 -21.06
N ASN A 50 -0.56 3.64 -21.59
CA ASN A 50 -0.71 3.98 -23.00
C ASN A 50 -2.17 3.77 -23.42
N ASP A 51 -2.44 2.90 -24.38
CA ASP A 51 -3.80 2.64 -24.85
C ASP A 51 -4.42 1.41 -24.16
N ARG A 52 -3.84 0.98 -23.05
CA ARG A 52 -4.28 -0.21 -22.33
C ARG A 52 -4.66 0.09 -20.91
N SER A 53 -5.47 -0.81 -20.35
CA SER A 53 -5.72 -0.83 -18.91
C SER A 53 -5.03 -2.05 -18.33
N ILE A 54 -4.25 -1.85 -17.27
CA ILE A 54 -3.57 -2.94 -16.58
C ILE A 54 -4.24 -3.14 -15.24
N GLU A 55 -4.65 -4.36 -14.93
CA GLU A 55 -5.18 -4.68 -13.62
C GLU A 55 -4.02 -5.01 -12.68
N GLN A 56 -3.98 -4.33 -11.56
CA GLN A 56 -3.00 -4.57 -10.51
C GLN A 56 -3.71 -5.08 -9.27
N GLU A 57 -3.35 -6.29 -8.82
CA GLU A 57 -3.89 -6.81 -7.56
C GLU A 57 -3.29 -6.01 -6.40
N VAL A 58 -4.14 -5.66 -5.45
CA VAL A 58 -3.73 -4.89 -4.28
C VAL A 58 -4.36 -5.45 -3.02
N GLY A 59 -3.71 -5.21 -1.89
CA GLY A 59 -4.31 -5.44 -0.58
C GLY A 59 -4.83 -4.13 -0.05
N ILE A 60 -6.05 -4.12 0.44
CA ILE A 60 -6.65 -2.95 1.05
C ILE A 60 -6.26 -2.96 2.52
N VAL A 61 -5.44 -2.00 2.92
CA VAL A 61 -4.83 -1.95 4.25
C VAL A 61 -5.19 -0.63 4.92
N GLU A 62 -5.60 -0.70 6.17
CA GLU A 62 -5.86 0.47 6.98
C GLU A 62 -4.65 0.70 7.90
N GLU A 63 -4.04 1.86 7.81
CA GLU A 63 -2.92 2.20 8.70
C GLU A 63 -3.44 2.41 10.12
N VAL A 64 -2.84 1.69 11.08
CA VAL A 64 -3.30 1.73 12.48
C VAL A 64 -3.18 3.12 13.08
N GLU A 65 -2.08 3.80 12.78
CA GLU A 65 -1.79 5.09 13.38
C GLU A 65 -2.73 6.21 12.95
N THR A 66 -3.11 6.22 11.67
CA THR A 66 -3.88 7.33 11.11
C THR A 66 -5.30 6.95 10.71
N GLY A 67 -5.59 5.67 10.57
CA GLY A 67 -6.88 5.20 10.05
C GLY A 67 -7.03 5.34 8.55
N ARG A 68 -5.98 5.74 7.84
CA ARG A 68 -6.05 5.89 6.39
C ARG A 68 -6.04 4.55 5.69
N ILE A 69 -6.73 4.48 4.56
CA ILE A 69 -6.79 3.29 3.74
C ILE A 69 -5.80 3.43 2.59
N TYR A 70 -5.00 2.40 2.38
CA TYR A 70 -4.03 2.35 1.29
C TYR A 70 -4.25 1.10 0.45
N HIS A 71 -3.98 1.21 -0.83
CA HIS A 71 -3.98 0.07 -1.75
C HIS A 71 -2.54 -0.30 -2.03
N VAL A 72 -2.10 -1.41 -1.48
CA VAL A 72 -0.70 -1.81 -1.45
C VAL A 72 -0.50 -3.05 -2.30
N ILE A 73 0.56 -3.08 -3.12
CA ILE A 73 0.85 -4.27 -3.93
C ILE A 73 1.18 -5.45 -3.02
N PRO A 74 0.78 -6.67 -3.39
CA PRO A 74 0.89 -7.82 -2.48
C PRO A 74 2.28 -8.09 -1.93
N LYS A 75 3.31 -7.91 -2.74
CA LYS A 75 4.67 -8.21 -2.31
C LYS A 75 5.20 -7.28 -1.23
N ARG A 76 4.53 -6.16 -1.00
CA ARG A 76 4.92 -5.20 0.03
C ARG A 76 4.10 -5.35 1.31
N ILE A 77 3.23 -6.34 1.35
CA ILE A 77 2.41 -6.62 2.53
C ILE A 77 2.98 -7.86 3.21
N VAL A 78 3.30 -7.72 4.48
CA VAL A 78 3.81 -8.83 5.29
C VAL A 78 2.82 -9.10 6.41
N PHE A 79 2.27 -10.29 6.45
CA PHE A 79 1.38 -10.68 7.54
C PHE A 79 2.21 -10.99 8.78
N VAL A 80 1.82 -10.40 9.90
CA VAL A 80 2.61 -10.46 11.12
C VAL A 80 2.40 -11.74 11.91
N GLU A 81 1.30 -12.40 11.70
CA GLU A 81 1.01 -13.65 12.42
C GLU A 81 1.65 -14.86 11.81
#